data_f96d7934b7da86810a841d192a613dc3
#
_entry.id   f96d7934b7da86810a841d192a613dc3
#
_cell.length_a   1.000
_cell.length_b   1.000
_cell.length_c   1.000
_cell.angle_alpha   90.00
_cell.angle_beta   90.00
_cell.angle_gamma   90.00
#
_symmetry.space_group_name_H-M   'P 1'
#
loop_
_entity.id
_entity.type
_entity.pdbx_description
1 polymer ?
#
loop_
_entity_poly.entity_id
_entity_poly.type
_entity_poly.pdbx_seq_one_letter_code
_entity_poly.pdbx_strand_id
1 'polypeptide(L)'
;AQLPGAEYLAKLRYLILPIREADAVPQPLRCKTLLELPRAAFGTVEPDTMRRLAALEGSGFAGVVANNLAQFGYASPLPVFGGLGLNVTNPMSAAEYVCLGACGLLVQPETALTAMRAVAPRQKDGTPVPTAALCYGHLPLMLTRACPLRNVRTSCAGCTHKGKLRDRKGRDFPVRCSAPGSAGMRTVFNPVPLYMGDRLTEM
;
A
#
# COMPACT_ATOMS: atom_id res chain seq x y z
N ALA A 1 -10.15 -5.44 -9.91
CA ALA A 1 -10.62 -5.69 -8.53
C ALA A 1 -12.13 -5.43 -8.46
N GLN A 2 -12.87 -6.23 -7.70
CA GLN A 2 -14.28 -5.95 -7.45
C GLN A 2 -14.36 -4.90 -6.34
N LEU A 3 -14.98 -3.75 -6.62
CA LEU A 3 -15.19 -2.70 -5.62
C LEU A 3 -16.22 -3.15 -4.58
N PRO A 4 -16.11 -2.68 -3.33
CA PRO A 4 -17.15 -2.87 -2.32
C PRO A 4 -18.50 -2.28 -2.76
N GLY A 5 -19.58 -2.73 -2.17
CA GLY A 5 -20.91 -2.15 -2.43
C GLY A 5 -20.99 -0.67 -2.04
N ALA A 6 -21.91 0.06 -2.68
CA ALA A 6 -22.05 1.52 -2.51
C ALA A 6 -22.21 1.95 -1.03
N GLU A 7 -22.90 1.16 -0.23
CA GLU A 7 -23.10 1.41 1.20
C GLU A 7 -21.78 1.46 1.98
N TYR A 8 -20.85 0.54 1.68
CA TYR A 8 -19.51 0.53 2.30
C TYR A 8 -18.64 1.67 1.77
N LEU A 9 -18.70 1.92 0.45
CA LEU A 9 -17.94 3.02 -0.16
C LEU A 9 -18.35 4.37 0.41
N ALA A 10 -19.63 4.58 0.76
CA ALA A 10 -20.09 5.81 1.38
C ALA A 10 -19.43 6.08 2.73
N LYS A 11 -19.16 5.04 3.52
CA LYS A 11 -18.56 5.12 4.86
C LYS A 11 -17.04 5.32 4.84
N LEU A 12 -16.37 5.05 3.71
CA LEU A 12 -14.92 5.18 3.60
C LEU A 12 -14.50 6.65 3.48
N ARG A 13 -13.48 7.04 4.23
CA ARG A 13 -12.77 8.30 3.99
C ARG A 13 -11.92 8.19 2.72
N TYR A 14 -11.16 7.12 2.61
CA TYR A 14 -10.32 6.84 1.45
C TYR A 14 -10.46 5.38 0.99
N LEU A 15 -10.36 5.20 -0.31
CA LEU A 15 -10.19 3.92 -0.98
C LEU A 15 -8.75 3.86 -1.51
N ILE A 16 -7.98 2.83 -1.16
CA ILE A 16 -6.60 2.67 -1.63
C ILE A 16 -6.58 1.56 -2.67
N LEU A 17 -6.12 1.88 -3.88
CA LEU A 17 -5.99 0.93 -4.99
C LEU A 17 -4.61 1.04 -5.65
N PRO A 18 -4.03 -0.06 -6.13
CA PRO A 18 -2.79 0.01 -6.90
C PRO A 18 -2.93 0.95 -8.11
N ILE A 19 -1.90 1.75 -8.41
CA ILE A 19 -1.91 2.72 -9.52
C ILE A 19 -2.28 2.10 -10.87
N ARG A 20 -1.99 0.82 -11.09
CA ARG A 20 -2.38 0.11 -12.31
C ARG A 20 -3.90 -0.06 -12.50
N GLU A 21 -4.67 0.07 -11.42
CA GLU A 21 -6.13 -0.04 -11.42
C GLU A 21 -6.83 1.32 -11.63
N ALA A 22 -6.06 2.40 -11.81
CA ALA A 22 -6.60 3.76 -11.87
C ALA A 22 -7.69 3.95 -12.93
N ASP A 23 -7.54 3.32 -14.12
CA ASP A 23 -8.53 3.43 -15.20
C ASP A 23 -9.88 2.78 -14.86
N ALA A 24 -9.86 1.77 -13.99
CA ALA A 24 -11.07 1.08 -13.56
C ALA A 24 -11.84 1.83 -12.48
N VAL A 25 -11.31 2.98 -11.98
CA VAL A 25 -11.96 3.76 -10.93
C VAL A 25 -13.00 4.71 -11.54
N PRO A 26 -14.29 4.56 -11.20
CA PRO A 26 -15.33 5.48 -11.66
C PRO A 26 -15.03 6.92 -11.23
N GLN A 27 -15.34 7.90 -12.10
CA GLN A 27 -15.08 9.32 -11.87
C GLN A 27 -15.54 9.81 -10.49
N PRO A 28 -16.75 9.49 -10.01
CA PRO A 28 -17.24 9.98 -8.71
C PRO A 28 -16.44 9.44 -7.50
N LEU A 29 -15.70 8.35 -7.66
CA LEU A 29 -14.91 7.76 -6.58
C LEU A 29 -13.46 8.26 -6.54
N ARG A 30 -12.99 8.93 -7.60
CA ARG A 30 -11.59 9.38 -7.69
C ARG A 30 -11.22 10.36 -6.58
N CYS A 31 -12.12 11.27 -6.22
CA CYS A 31 -11.89 12.27 -5.16
C CYS A 31 -11.68 11.68 -3.75
N LYS A 32 -11.97 10.41 -3.55
CA LYS A 32 -11.65 9.66 -2.32
C LYS A 32 -10.72 8.46 -2.58
N THR A 33 -10.14 8.33 -3.75
CA THR A 33 -9.23 7.24 -4.08
C THR A 33 -7.77 7.70 -4.02
N LEU A 34 -6.97 6.99 -3.23
CA LEU A 34 -5.53 7.10 -3.20
C LEU A 34 -4.93 5.99 -4.06
N LEU A 35 -3.97 6.34 -4.90
CA LEU A 35 -3.30 5.39 -5.80
C LEU A 35 -2.02 4.87 -5.14
N GLU A 36 -2.01 3.59 -4.77
CA GLU A 36 -0.83 2.96 -4.17
C GLU A 36 0.26 2.73 -5.21
N LEU A 37 1.44 3.29 -4.93
CA LEU A 37 2.64 3.11 -5.74
C LEU A 37 3.31 1.77 -5.42
N PRO A 38 4.05 1.15 -6.37
CA PRO A 38 4.73 -0.11 -6.15
C PRO A 38 5.71 -0.03 -4.98
N ARG A 39 5.68 -1.00 -4.06
CA ARG A 39 6.62 -1.06 -2.91
C ARG A 39 8.08 -1.21 -3.34
N ALA A 40 8.30 -1.85 -4.48
CA ALA A 40 9.62 -1.99 -5.10
C ALA A 40 9.51 -1.79 -6.61
N ALA A 41 10.44 -1.05 -7.16
CA ALA A 41 10.52 -0.73 -8.58
C ALA A 41 11.86 -1.23 -9.14
N PHE A 42 11.79 -2.07 -10.17
CA PHE A 42 12.96 -2.61 -10.86
C PHE A 42 12.77 -2.49 -12.38
N GLY A 43 13.85 -2.20 -13.09
CA GLY A 43 13.82 -2.05 -14.55
C GLY A 43 12.90 -0.92 -14.98
N THR A 44 11.89 -1.21 -15.77
CA THR A 44 10.94 -0.20 -16.30
C THR A 44 9.84 0.22 -15.33
N VAL A 45 9.71 -0.43 -14.16
CA VAL A 45 8.58 -0.18 -13.24
C VAL A 45 8.57 1.26 -12.73
N GLU A 46 9.75 1.83 -12.42
CA GLU A 46 9.85 3.21 -11.96
C GLU A 46 9.49 4.23 -13.04
N PRO A 47 10.13 4.24 -14.23
CA PRO A 47 9.76 5.17 -15.30
C PRO A 47 8.32 4.95 -15.80
N ASP A 48 7.80 3.72 -15.78
CA ASP A 48 6.41 3.44 -16.10
C ASP A 48 5.45 4.05 -15.07
N THR A 49 5.80 3.97 -13.78
CA THR A 49 5.04 4.60 -12.69
C THR A 49 5.02 6.12 -12.82
N MET A 50 6.16 6.74 -13.10
CA MET A 50 6.27 8.19 -13.28
C MET A 50 5.46 8.68 -14.49
N ARG A 51 5.56 7.98 -15.63
CA ARG A 51 4.72 8.28 -16.82
C ARG A 51 3.23 8.14 -16.52
N ARG A 52 2.87 7.12 -15.74
CA ARG A 52 1.49 6.89 -15.35
C ARG A 52 0.97 8.01 -14.44
N LEU A 53 1.77 8.46 -13.48
CA LEU A 53 1.42 9.59 -12.61
C LEU A 53 1.17 10.86 -13.41
N ALA A 54 2.06 11.18 -14.35
CA ALA A 54 1.89 12.33 -15.22
C ALA A 54 0.60 12.25 -16.05
N ALA A 55 0.26 11.06 -16.59
CA ALA A 55 -0.97 10.86 -17.35
C ALA A 55 -2.25 10.97 -16.50
N LEU A 56 -2.15 10.89 -15.18
CA LEU A 56 -3.28 11.00 -14.25
C LEU A 56 -3.40 12.39 -13.62
N GLU A 57 -2.56 13.35 -14.04
CA GLU A 57 -2.68 14.74 -13.62
C GLU A 57 -4.07 15.29 -13.99
N GLY A 58 -4.70 15.99 -13.06
CA GLY A 58 -6.05 16.54 -13.26
C GLY A 58 -7.19 15.51 -13.30
N SER A 59 -6.90 14.22 -13.14
CA SER A 59 -7.93 13.14 -13.20
C SER A 59 -8.83 13.08 -11.96
N GLY A 60 -8.60 13.92 -10.95
CA GLY A 60 -9.45 14.05 -9.75
C GLY A 60 -9.20 13.03 -8.66
N PHE A 61 -8.06 12.29 -8.68
CA PHE A 61 -7.67 11.41 -7.58
C PHE A 61 -7.28 12.20 -6.32
N ALA A 62 -7.58 11.64 -5.14
CA ALA A 62 -7.30 12.27 -3.84
C ALA A 62 -5.82 12.34 -3.49
N GLY A 63 -4.99 11.49 -4.08
CA GLY A 63 -3.56 11.45 -3.82
C GLY A 63 -2.92 10.12 -4.19
N VAL A 64 -1.66 9.98 -3.78
CA VAL A 64 -0.86 8.75 -3.96
C VAL A 64 -0.37 8.22 -2.63
N VAL A 65 -0.16 6.90 -2.53
CA VAL A 65 0.46 6.26 -1.38
C VAL A 65 1.87 5.84 -1.75
N ALA A 66 2.87 6.51 -1.16
CA ALA A 66 4.29 6.22 -1.33
C ALA A 66 4.72 5.09 -0.39
N ASN A 67 5.45 4.11 -0.91
CA ASN A 67 5.94 2.95 -0.19
C ASN A 67 7.47 2.87 -0.09
N ASN A 68 8.18 3.84 -0.66
CA ASN A 68 9.62 4.03 -0.48
C ASN A 68 9.97 5.51 -0.60
N LEU A 69 11.16 5.87 -0.08
CA LEU A 69 11.60 7.26 0.02
C LEU A 69 11.72 7.95 -1.36
N ALA A 70 12.20 7.25 -2.38
CA ALA A 70 12.37 7.82 -3.73
C ALA A 70 11.06 8.35 -4.33
N GLN A 71 9.93 7.80 -3.91
CA GLN A 71 8.61 8.18 -4.44
C GLN A 71 8.14 9.57 -4.00
N PHE A 72 8.75 10.16 -2.96
CA PHE A 72 8.54 11.56 -2.63
C PHE A 72 9.18 12.51 -3.64
N GLY A 73 10.22 12.03 -4.34
CA GLY A 73 10.87 12.77 -5.43
C GLY A 73 10.17 12.62 -6.80
N TYR A 74 9.13 11.80 -6.91
CA TYR A 74 8.38 11.73 -8.15
C TYR A 74 7.60 13.03 -8.35
N ALA A 75 7.81 13.70 -9.46
CA ALA A 75 7.05 14.89 -9.79
C ALA A 75 5.57 14.53 -9.93
N SER A 76 4.82 14.78 -8.88
CA SER A 76 3.38 14.54 -8.84
C SER A 76 2.70 15.72 -8.18
N PRO A 77 1.68 16.32 -8.80
CA PRO A 77 0.86 17.37 -8.19
C PRO A 77 -0.11 16.81 -7.15
N LEU A 78 -0.19 15.48 -7.03
CA LEU A 78 -1.10 14.82 -6.10
C LEU A 78 -0.53 14.77 -4.68
N PRO A 79 -1.36 14.96 -3.64
CA PRO A 79 -0.95 14.79 -2.25
C PRO A 79 -0.32 13.40 -2.02
N VAL A 80 0.80 13.35 -1.29
CA VAL A 80 1.53 12.12 -1.00
C VAL A 80 1.20 11.63 0.41
N PHE A 81 0.76 10.39 0.52
CA PHE A 81 0.53 9.67 1.77
C PHE A 81 1.60 8.60 1.94
N GLY A 82 2.13 8.45 3.15
CA GLY A 82 3.09 7.39 3.43
C GLY A 82 2.40 6.06 3.71
N GLY A 83 2.80 5.03 2.96
CA GLY A 83 2.29 3.67 3.07
C GLY A 83 3.13 2.75 3.96
N LEU A 84 2.75 1.49 3.99
CA LEU A 84 3.36 0.45 4.82
C LEU A 84 4.88 0.28 4.56
N GLY A 85 5.33 0.53 3.35
CA GLY A 85 6.74 0.37 2.96
C GLY A 85 7.70 1.39 3.59
N LEU A 86 7.19 2.48 4.20
CA LEU A 86 8.00 3.52 4.83
C LEU A 86 8.46 3.15 6.25
N ASN A 87 7.92 2.10 6.85
CA ASN A 87 8.28 1.62 8.19
C ASN A 87 8.19 2.72 9.27
N VAL A 88 7.10 3.47 9.30
CA VAL A 88 6.89 4.51 10.33
C VAL A 88 6.62 3.85 11.68
N THR A 89 7.58 3.90 12.60
CA THR A 89 7.53 3.23 13.90
C THR A 89 7.63 4.16 15.10
N ASN A 90 7.97 5.44 14.87
CA ASN A 90 8.20 6.40 15.95
C ASN A 90 7.93 7.85 15.48
N PRO A 91 7.79 8.81 16.42
CA PRO A 91 7.50 10.21 16.09
C PRO A 91 8.56 10.88 15.21
N MET A 92 9.84 10.53 15.38
CA MET A 92 10.93 11.17 14.61
C MET A 92 10.85 10.78 13.13
N SER A 93 10.69 9.48 12.83
CA SER A 93 10.51 9.03 11.44
C SER A 93 9.26 9.64 10.82
N ALA A 94 8.17 9.78 11.58
CA ALA A 94 6.95 10.41 11.11
C ALA A 94 7.17 11.89 10.76
N ALA A 95 7.86 12.63 11.65
CA ALA A 95 8.17 14.04 11.42
C ALA A 95 9.03 14.23 10.15
N GLU A 96 10.01 13.36 9.92
CA GLU A 96 10.85 13.42 8.72
C GLU A 96 10.04 13.24 7.45
N TYR A 97 9.13 12.27 7.39
CA TYR A 97 8.26 12.10 6.23
C TYR A 97 7.31 13.28 6.01
N VAL A 98 6.85 13.92 7.10
CA VAL A 98 6.06 15.15 6.99
C VAL A 98 6.91 16.31 6.44
N CYS A 99 8.17 16.42 6.84
CA CYS A 99 9.10 17.39 6.26
C CYS A 99 9.34 17.16 4.76
N LEU A 100 9.27 15.90 4.30
CA LEU A 100 9.34 15.54 2.90
C LEU A 100 8.02 15.75 2.13
N GLY A 101 6.95 16.20 2.81
CA GLY A 101 5.66 16.53 2.20
C GLY A 101 4.57 15.48 2.37
N ALA A 102 4.71 14.53 3.30
CA ALA A 102 3.63 13.59 3.57
C ALA A 102 2.40 14.28 4.16
N CYS A 103 1.23 14.04 3.55
CA CYS A 103 -0.08 14.55 3.98
C CYS A 103 -0.83 13.60 4.91
N GLY A 104 -0.30 12.40 5.13
CA GLY A 104 -0.80 11.37 6.03
C GLY A 104 0.16 10.19 6.06
N LEU A 105 0.14 9.38 7.12
CA LEU A 105 1.09 8.29 7.31
C LEU A 105 0.40 7.04 7.83
N LEU A 106 0.78 5.87 7.30
CA LEU A 106 0.43 4.57 7.86
C LEU A 106 1.52 4.15 8.86
N VAL A 107 1.14 3.97 10.12
CA VAL A 107 2.04 3.47 11.16
C VAL A 107 2.24 1.97 10.98
N GLN A 108 3.48 1.51 11.18
CA GLN A 108 3.85 0.11 11.01
C GLN A 108 3.11 -0.80 12.00
N PRO A 109 2.45 -1.88 11.55
CA PRO A 109 1.66 -2.76 12.41
C PRO A 109 2.48 -3.55 13.45
N GLU A 110 3.81 -3.59 13.32
CA GLU A 110 4.71 -4.19 14.32
C GLU A 110 5.00 -3.24 15.49
N THR A 111 4.52 -1.99 15.41
CA THR A 111 4.67 -0.98 16.47
C THR A 111 3.69 -1.29 17.61
N ALA A 112 4.18 -1.27 18.85
CA ALA A 112 3.31 -1.42 20.03
C ALA A 112 2.24 -0.33 20.05
N LEU A 113 1.03 -0.65 20.51
CA LEU A 113 -0.12 0.26 20.47
C LEU A 113 0.13 1.59 21.19
N THR A 114 0.83 1.55 22.32
CA THR A 114 1.25 2.75 23.05
C THR A 114 2.19 3.65 22.23
N ALA A 115 3.10 3.03 21.47
CA ALA A 115 4.01 3.75 20.58
C ALA A 115 3.29 4.29 19.34
N MET A 116 2.28 3.58 18.81
CA MET A 116 1.44 4.08 17.73
C MET A 116 0.74 5.38 18.11
N ARG A 117 0.20 5.46 19.33
CA ARG A 117 -0.44 6.68 19.89
C ARG A 117 0.52 7.86 19.99
N ALA A 118 1.80 7.60 20.26
CA ALA A 118 2.82 8.65 20.33
C ALA A 118 3.18 9.20 18.94
N VAL A 119 2.84 8.49 17.83
CA VAL A 119 3.06 8.96 16.47
C VAL A 119 1.96 9.97 16.11
N ALA A 120 2.17 11.22 16.49
CA ALA A 120 1.25 12.33 16.22
C ALA A 120 1.98 13.46 15.48
N PRO A 121 2.38 13.27 14.21
CA PRO A 121 3.16 14.25 13.49
C PRO A 121 2.35 15.51 13.19
N ARG A 122 3.05 16.64 13.07
CA ARG A 122 2.47 17.93 12.73
C ARG A 122 3.26 18.58 11.59
N GLN A 123 2.59 19.38 10.79
CA GLN A 123 3.23 20.26 9.82
C GLN A 123 3.95 21.42 10.52
N LYS A 124 4.74 22.17 9.80
CA LYS A 124 5.49 23.34 10.33
C LYS A 124 4.59 24.41 10.96
N ASP A 125 3.37 24.55 10.45
CA ASP A 125 2.34 25.45 10.96
C ASP A 125 1.58 24.92 12.20
N GLY A 126 1.94 23.73 12.68
CA GLY A 126 1.29 23.06 13.79
C GLY A 126 0.08 22.19 13.40
N THR A 127 -0.35 22.19 12.13
CA THR A 127 -1.49 21.39 11.67
C THR A 127 -1.22 19.89 11.87
N PRO A 128 -2.13 19.14 12.52
CA PRO A 128 -1.96 17.70 12.70
C PRO A 128 -1.98 16.98 11.35
N VAL A 129 -1.05 16.04 11.18
CA VAL A 129 -1.03 15.14 10.02
C VAL A 129 -1.71 13.82 10.39
N PRO A 130 -2.73 13.38 9.65
CA PRO A 130 -3.46 12.17 9.98
C PRO A 130 -2.56 10.94 9.92
N THR A 131 -2.73 10.07 10.90
CA THR A 131 -2.11 8.75 10.92
C THR A 131 -3.17 7.66 10.76
N ALA A 132 -2.77 6.53 10.20
CA ALA A 132 -3.61 5.35 10.03
C ALA A 132 -2.87 4.13 10.57
N ALA A 133 -3.63 3.13 11.02
CA ALA A 133 -3.10 1.84 11.44
C ALA A 133 -3.81 0.72 10.68
N LEU A 134 -3.09 -0.37 10.40
CA LEU A 134 -3.67 -1.56 9.80
C LEU A 134 -4.41 -2.36 10.88
N CYS A 135 -5.73 -2.45 10.76
CA CYS A 135 -6.58 -3.12 11.74
C CYS A 135 -7.05 -4.52 11.31
N TYR A 136 -7.03 -4.80 10.02
CA TYR A 136 -7.45 -6.09 9.48
C TYR A 136 -6.73 -6.43 8.18
N GLY A 137 -6.32 -7.69 8.03
CA GLY A 137 -5.80 -8.22 6.78
C GLY A 137 -4.52 -9.03 6.92
N HIS A 138 -4.14 -9.67 5.83
CA HIS A 138 -2.88 -10.39 5.76
C HIS A 138 -1.70 -9.41 5.61
N LEU A 139 -0.71 -9.50 6.51
CA LEU A 139 0.50 -8.69 6.44
C LEU A 139 1.43 -9.19 5.34
N PRO A 140 2.00 -8.31 4.52
CA PRO A 140 3.02 -8.68 3.56
C PRO A 140 4.35 -8.95 4.26
N LEU A 141 4.78 -10.21 4.27
CA LEU A 141 6.03 -10.65 4.93
C LEU A 141 7.25 -10.53 4.02
N MET A 142 7.07 -10.81 2.72
CA MET A 142 8.20 -10.85 1.78
C MET A 142 7.78 -10.37 0.40
N LEU A 143 8.67 -9.58 -0.21
CA LEU A 143 8.62 -9.25 -1.64
C LEU A 143 9.71 -10.04 -2.37
N THR A 144 9.37 -10.65 -3.50
CA THR A 144 10.33 -11.39 -4.31
C THR A 144 10.10 -11.17 -5.81
N ARG A 145 11.20 -11.08 -6.57
CA ARG A 145 11.17 -11.07 -8.04
C ARG A 145 11.01 -12.49 -8.59
N ALA A 146 11.62 -13.47 -7.94
CA ALA A 146 11.43 -14.87 -8.29
C ALA A 146 10.01 -15.31 -7.99
N CYS A 147 9.40 -16.11 -8.87
CA CYS A 147 8.08 -16.65 -8.63
C CYS A 147 8.19 -17.94 -7.82
N PRO A 148 7.79 -17.95 -6.53
CA PRO A 148 7.88 -19.15 -5.72
C PRO A 148 6.94 -20.27 -6.19
N LEU A 149 5.96 -19.95 -7.02
CA LEU A 149 5.03 -20.92 -7.60
C LEU A 149 5.57 -21.57 -8.88
N ARG A 150 6.71 -21.10 -9.40
CA ARG A 150 7.32 -21.60 -10.64
C ARG A 150 7.92 -23.00 -10.48
N ASN A 151 8.24 -23.39 -9.24
CA ASN A 151 8.69 -24.77 -8.96
C ASN A 151 7.61 -25.82 -9.30
N VAL A 152 6.35 -25.39 -9.42
CA VAL A 152 5.19 -26.25 -9.74
C VAL A 152 4.64 -25.94 -11.14
N ARG A 153 5.05 -24.81 -11.76
CA ARG A 153 4.54 -24.33 -13.05
C ARG A 153 5.66 -23.80 -13.93
N THR A 154 5.72 -24.25 -15.17
CA THR A 154 6.78 -23.87 -16.12
C THR A 154 6.59 -22.49 -16.74
N SER A 155 5.36 -21.96 -16.77
CA SER A 155 5.05 -20.66 -17.40
C SER A 155 3.98 -19.87 -16.66
N CYS A 156 3.83 -18.58 -17.03
CA CYS A 156 2.74 -17.72 -16.54
C CYS A 156 1.45 -17.87 -17.37
N ALA A 157 1.45 -18.66 -18.43
CA ALA A 157 0.24 -18.92 -19.22
C ALA A 157 -0.81 -19.61 -18.35
N GLY A 158 -2.03 -19.09 -18.32
CA GLY A 158 -3.11 -19.61 -17.50
C GLY A 158 -2.93 -19.43 -15.97
N CYS A 159 -1.92 -18.64 -15.54
CA CYS A 159 -1.70 -18.37 -14.12
C CYS A 159 -2.75 -17.39 -13.58
N THR A 160 -3.36 -17.72 -12.45
CA THR A 160 -4.35 -16.86 -11.77
C THR A 160 -3.72 -15.73 -10.96
N HIS A 161 -2.38 -15.58 -10.96
CA HIS A 161 -1.60 -14.63 -10.15
C HIS A 161 -1.78 -14.81 -8.64
N LYS A 162 -2.35 -15.92 -8.22
CA LYS A 162 -2.63 -16.29 -6.83
C LYS A 162 -2.11 -17.71 -6.56
N GLY A 163 -1.61 -17.92 -5.36
CA GLY A 163 -1.18 -19.23 -4.91
C GLY A 163 -0.88 -19.23 -3.42
N LYS A 164 -0.24 -20.28 -2.95
CA LYS A 164 0.17 -20.44 -1.56
C LYS A 164 1.48 -21.21 -1.47
N LEU A 165 2.25 -20.89 -0.44
CA LEU A 165 3.37 -21.69 0.04
C LEU A 165 2.92 -22.39 1.33
N ARG A 166 3.31 -23.62 1.53
CA ARG A 166 3.05 -24.36 2.76
C ARG A 166 4.33 -24.57 3.52
N ASP A 167 4.36 -24.20 4.80
CA ASP A 167 5.50 -24.45 5.68
C ASP A 167 5.51 -25.90 6.19
N ARG A 168 6.58 -26.25 6.95
CA ARG A 168 6.73 -27.58 7.56
C ARG A 168 5.67 -27.90 8.63
N LYS A 169 4.98 -26.86 9.15
CA LYS A 169 3.92 -27.00 10.15
C LYS A 169 2.53 -27.05 9.49
N GLY A 170 2.46 -27.14 8.15
CA GLY A 170 1.21 -27.22 7.39
C GLY A 170 0.49 -25.88 7.23
N ARG A 171 1.09 -24.74 7.59
CA ARG A 171 0.46 -23.42 7.44
C ARG A 171 0.59 -22.92 6.01
N ASP A 172 -0.49 -22.39 5.47
CA ASP A 172 -0.56 -21.84 4.12
C ASP A 172 -0.31 -20.32 4.12
N PHE A 173 0.75 -19.90 3.45
CA PHE A 173 1.13 -18.51 3.25
C PHE A 173 0.61 -18.04 1.87
N PRO A 174 -0.39 -17.16 1.80
CA PRO A 174 -0.89 -16.67 0.53
C PRO A 174 0.18 -15.96 -0.28
N VAL A 175 0.21 -16.21 -1.59
CA VAL A 175 1.10 -15.52 -2.53
C VAL A 175 0.25 -14.77 -3.55
N ARG A 176 0.61 -13.52 -3.80
CA ARG A 176 0.00 -12.66 -4.82
C ARG A 176 1.07 -12.14 -5.76
N CYS A 177 0.78 -12.15 -7.05
CA CYS A 177 1.64 -11.60 -8.07
C CYS A 177 1.04 -10.29 -8.59
N SER A 178 1.85 -9.22 -8.67
CA SER A 178 1.38 -7.92 -9.15
C SER A 178 1.18 -7.89 -10.66
N ALA A 179 2.00 -8.63 -11.42
CA ALA A 179 1.92 -8.71 -12.87
C ALA A 179 2.58 -10.01 -13.37
N PRO A 180 2.22 -10.51 -14.56
CA PRO A 180 2.92 -11.64 -15.18
C PRO A 180 4.37 -11.28 -15.55
N GLY A 181 5.19 -12.32 -15.69
CA GLY A 181 6.57 -12.17 -16.15
C GLY A 181 7.55 -11.70 -15.07
N SER A 182 8.72 -11.24 -15.52
CA SER A 182 9.83 -10.83 -14.64
C SER A 182 9.66 -9.45 -14.01
N ALA A 183 8.88 -8.58 -14.63
CA ALA A 183 8.60 -7.22 -14.11
C ALA A 183 7.69 -7.23 -12.87
N GLY A 184 6.84 -8.27 -12.72
CA GLY A 184 5.94 -8.36 -11.57
C GLY A 184 6.66 -8.76 -10.29
N MET A 185 6.28 -8.12 -9.17
CA MET A 185 6.66 -8.56 -7.82
C MET A 185 5.66 -9.58 -7.28
N ARG A 186 6.15 -10.49 -6.45
CA ARG A 186 5.34 -11.46 -5.72
C ARG A 186 5.43 -11.12 -4.25
N THR A 187 4.27 -11.01 -3.63
CA THR A 187 4.17 -10.78 -2.19
C THR A 187 3.72 -12.07 -1.53
N VAL A 188 4.48 -12.51 -0.55
CA VAL A 188 4.10 -13.59 0.37
C VAL A 188 3.49 -12.93 1.59
N PHE A 189 2.32 -13.38 1.99
CA PHE A 189 1.59 -12.85 3.14
C PHE A 189 1.64 -13.82 4.31
N ASN A 190 1.43 -13.31 5.53
CA ASN A 190 1.28 -14.14 6.71
C ASN A 190 0.06 -15.09 6.57
N PRO A 191 0.11 -16.28 7.22
CA PRO A 191 -0.94 -17.29 7.09
C PRO A 191 -2.22 -16.90 7.83
N VAL A 192 -2.12 -16.08 8.88
CA VAL A 192 -3.26 -15.64 9.70
C VAL A 192 -3.41 -14.13 9.54
N PRO A 193 -4.59 -13.63 9.17
CA PRO A 193 -4.78 -12.18 9.06
C PRO A 193 -4.62 -11.51 10.42
N LEU A 194 -4.04 -10.32 10.43
CA LEU A 194 -4.14 -9.41 11.57
C LEU A 194 -5.62 -9.11 11.83
N TYR A 195 -6.02 -9.06 13.09
CA TYR A 195 -7.32 -8.59 13.53
C TYR A 195 -7.18 -7.74 14.79
N MET A 196 -7.62 -6.50 14.71
CA MET A 196 -7.55 -5.51 15.78
C MET A 196 -8.93 -4.88 16.05
N GLY A 197 -10.01 -5.53 15.59
CA GLY A 197 -11.36 -4.99 15.72
C GLY A 197 -11.86 -4.88 17.16
N ASP A 198 -11.34 -5.69 18.06
CA ASP A 198 -11.58 -5.68 19.50
C ASP A 198 -10.80 -4.56 20.24
N ARG A 199 -9.84 -3.93 19.57
CA ARG A 199 -8.94 -2.93 20.15
C ARG A 199 -9.06 -1.53 19.51
N LEU A 200 -10.08 -1.31 18.67
CA LEU A 200 -10.27 -0.02 17.98
C LEU A 200 -10.45 1.16 18.94
N THR A 201 -11.02 0.93 20.12
CA THR A 201 -11.17 1.96 21.14
C THR A 201 -9.85 2.34 21.83
N GLU A 202 -8.84 1.50 21.67
CA GLU A 202 -7.50 1.74 22.20
C GLU A 202 -6.59 2.48 21.20
N MET A 203 -7.00 2.60 19.94
CA MET A 203 -6.29 3.27 18.85
C MET A 203 -6.70 4.73 18.73
#